data_70e2ba2c4dc1a873ce52104920352456
#
_entry.id   70e2ba2c4dc1a873ce52104920352456
#
_cell.length_a   1.000
_cell.length_b   1.000
_cell.length_c   1.000
_cell.angle_alpha   90.00
_cell.angle_beta   90.00
_cell.angle_gamma   90.00
#
_symmetry.space_group_name_H-M   'P 1'
#
loop_
_entity.id
_entity.type
_entity.pdbx_description
1 polymer ?
#
loop_
_entity_poly.entity_id
_entity_poly.type
_entity_poly.pdbx_seq_one_letter_code
_entity_poly.pdbx_strand_id
1 'polypeptide(L)'
;MNKVKVCYILMLCALFASCDIGGSESDRKSKPINYADNPAFKDAVIKNDVELEGSGVKLKEAYLMNKDQKRLTANEVKVGEYIYLVLVTDTGWTKIDGKSYLGASEKIVTSKGRTVVEAEDIFKEYETTGYSAEDAAFIRLSAVITQADNGVENFVVHFRVWDKKGPGEIKGKYRFKIVD
;
A
#
# COMPACT_ATOMS: atom_id res chain seq x y z
N MET A 1 -23.28 -16.65 3.01
CA MET A 1 -23.54 -15.53 2.07
C MET A 1 -23.41 -14.22 2.85
N ASN A 2 -22.21 -13.69 3.00
CA ASN A 2 -21.98 -12.43 3.71
C ASN A 2 -21.82 -11.29 2.69
N LYS A 3 -22.76 -10.36 2.76
CA LYS A 3 -22.78 -9.17 1.90
C LYS A 3 -21.75 -8.17 2.43
N VAL A 4 -20.69 -7.95 1.68
CA VAL A 4 -19.77 -6.83 1.90
C VAL A 4 -20.49 -5.54 1.50
N LYS A 5 -20.75 -4.66 2.46
CA LYS A 5 -21.26 -3.32 2.21
C LYS A 5 -20.09 -2.40 1.89
N VAL A 6 -20.03 -1.94 0.66
CA VAL A 6 -19.13 -0.86 0.27
C VAL A 6 -19.70 0.45 0.78
N CYS A 7 -18.98 1.13 1.66
CA CYS A 7 -19.37 2.42 2.19
C CYS A 7 -18.85 3.53 1.24
N TYR A 8 -19.77 4.20 0.54
CA TYR A 8 -19.45 5.39 -0.25
C TYR A 8 -19.38 6.60 0.68
N ILE A 9 -18.21 7.22 0.77
CA ILE A 9 -18.07 8.55 1.41
C ILE A 9 -18.19 9.60 0.31
N LEU A 10 -19.30 10.35 0.37
CA LEU A 10 -19.52 11.57 -0.41
C LEU A 10 -18.62 12.69 0.14
N MET A 11 -17.70 13.18 -0.67
CA MET A 11 -16.80 14.27 -0.33
C MET A 11 -17.31 15.58 -0.90
N LEU A 12 -17.65 16.48 0.02
CA LEU A 12 -18.04 17.86 -0.25
C LEU A 12 -16.81 18.69 -0.62
N CYS A 13 -16.81 19.30 -1.80
CA CYS A 13 -15.75 20.21 -2.26
C CYS A 13 -15.76 21.51 -1.47
N ALA A 14 -14.68 21.84 -0.78
CA ALA A 14 -14.38 23.19 -0.33
C ALA A 14 -13.16 23.72 -1.11
N LEU A 15 -13.37 24.80 -1.83
CA LEU A 15 -12.35 25.56 -2.57
C LEU A 15 -11.47 26.34 -1.57
N PHE A 16 -10.19 26.03 -1.52
CA PHE A 16 -9.17 26.97 -1.04
C PHE A 16 -8.05 27.08 -2.07
N ALA A 17 -7.93 28.29 -2.59
CA ALA A 17 -6.79 28.71 -3.34
C ALA A 17 -5.64 28.97 -2.38
N SER A 18 -4.42 28.55 -2.69
CA SER A 18 -3.22 29.36 -2.52
C SER A 18 -1.91 28.59 -2.63
N CYS A 19 -1.01 29.26 -3.35
CA CYS A 19 0.46 29.26 -3.31
C CYS A 19 1.21 28.07 -3.87
N ASP A 20 1.65 28.35 -5.09
CA ASP A 20 2.82 27.84 -5.77
C ASP A 20 4.07 27.94 -4.88
N ILE A 21 4.69 26.80 -4.59
CA ILE A 21 6.13 26.71 -4.35
C ILE A 21 6.64 25.63 -5.28
N GLY A 22 7.17 26.06 -6.41
CA GLY A 22 7.83 25.21 -7.38
C GLY A 22 9.05 24.52 -6.78
N GLY A 23 8.94 23.22 -6.64
CA GLY A 23 10.02 22.29 -6.40
C GLY A 23 10.01 21.27 -7.52
N SER A 24 10.81 21.50 -8.54
CA SER A 24 11.13 20.52 -9.59
C SER A 24 11.78 19.31 -8.92
N GLU A 25 11.00 18.28 -8.67
CA GLU A 25 11.54 16.96 -8.32
C GLU A 25 12.02 16.32 -9.64
N SER A 26 13.26 16.72 -10.02
CA SER A 26 13.99 16.09 -11.10
C SER A 26 14.05 14.57 -10.87
N ASP A 27 13.86 13.80 -11.93
CA ASP A 27 14.11 12.35 -12.06
C ASP A 27 15.47 11.95 -11.45
N ARG A 28 15.56 11.89 -10.14
CA ARG A 28 16.63 11.18 -9.46
C ARG A 28 16.27 9.71 -9.59
N LYS A 29 16.94 9.00 -10.49
CA LYS A 29 17.01 7.54 -10.46
C LYS A 29 17.32 7.17 -9.01
N SER A 30 16.34 6.70 -8.29
CA SER A 30 16.49 6.27 -6.90
C SER A 30 17.57 5.18 -6.90
N LYS A 31 18.59 5.39 -6.08
CA LYS A 31 19.63 4.39 -5.85
C LYS A 31 18.93 3.08 -5.47
N PRO A 32 19.31 1.92 -6.02
CA PRO A 32 18.67 0.66 -5.65
C PRO A 32 18.75 0.51 -4.12
N ILE A 33 17.59 0.27 -3.50
CA ILE A 33 17.52 0.11 -2.05
C ILE A 33 18.18 -1.24 -1.72
N ASN A 34 19.21 -1.21 -0.89
CA ASN A 34 19.86 -2.44 -0.41
C ASN A 34 19.13 -2.95 0.83
N TYR A 35 18.32 -3.98 0.66
CA TYR A 35 17.58 -4.60 1.76
C TYR A 35 18.44 -5.57 2.61
N ALA A 36 19.63 -5.93 2.15
CA ALA A 36 20.48 -6.92 2.82
C ALA A 36 20.91 -6.51 4.24
N ASP A 37 21.03 -5.20 4.47
CA ASP A 37 21.44 -4.65 5.77
C ASP A 37 20.26 -4.39 6.72
N ASN A 38 19.00 -4.55 6.25
CA ASN A 38 17.83 -4.40 7.09
C ASN A 38 17.38 -5.77 7.62
N PRO A 39 17.42 -6.01 8.95
CA PRO A 39 17.02 -7.29 9.55
C PRO A 39 15.59 -7.70 9.22
N ALA A 40 14.71 -6.72 8.97
CA ALA A 40 13.30 -6.95 8.61
C ALA A 40 13.15 -7.57 7.21
N PHE A 41 14.09 -7.34 6.31
CA PHE A 41 13.97 -7.67 4.87
C PHE A 41 15.11 -8.52 4.32
N LYS A 42 16.10 -8.89 5.14
CA LYS A 42 17.35 -9.55 4.72
C LYS A 42 17.16 -10.75 3.79
N ASP A 43 16.12 -11.55 4.06
CA ASP A 43 15.83 -12.77 3.29
C ASP A 43 14.52 -12.64 2.49
N ALA A 44 13.97 -11.43 2.37
CA ALA A 44 12.69 -11.20 1.71
C ALA A 44 12.78 -11.25 0.19
N VAL A 45 11.79 -11.85 -0.44
CA VAL A 45 11.62 -11.83 -1.90
C VAL A 45 10.74 -10.65 -2.28
N ILE A 46 11.34 -9.57 -2.78
CA ILE A 46 10.63 -8.37 -3.18
C ILE A 46 10.54 -8.32 -4.69
N LYS A 47 9.32 -8.15 -5.22
CA LYS A 47 9.00 -8.12 -6.65
C LYS A 47 8.31 -6.81 -7.03
N ASN A 48 8.13 -6.60 -8.34
CA ASN A 48 7.33 -5.50 -8.88
C ASN A 48 7.86 -4.12 -8.48
N ASP A 49 9.18 -3.98 -8.29
CA ASP A 49 9.83 -2.73 -7.89
C ASP A 49 9.19 -2.06 -6.66
N VAL A 50 8.67 -2.89 -5.74
CA VAL A 50 8.15 -2.40 -4.47
C VAL A 50 9.31 -1.90 -3.63
N GLU A 51 9.27 -0.63 -3.27
CA GLU A 51 10.26 -0.01 -2.36
C GLU A 51 9.74 -0.11 -0.93
N LEU A 52 10.56 -0.57 0.01
CA LEU A 52 10.17 -0.86 1.39
C LEU A 52 11.13 -0.24 2.41
N GLU A 53 10.56 0.20 3.51
CA GLU A 53 11.25 0.53 4.75
C GLU A 53 10.47 -0.10 5.89
N GLY A 54 11.12 -0.49 6.97
CA GLY A 54 10.41 -1.04 8.13
C GLY A 54 11.33 -1.54 9.22
N SER A 55 10.71 -1.86 10.35
CA SER A 55 11.38 -2.38 11.53
C SER A 55 10.43 -3.24 12.36
N GLY A 56 10.99 -4.09 13.20
CA GLY A 56 10.22 -4.89 14.16
C GLY A 56 9.42 -6.05 13.55
N VAL A 57 9.30 -6.15 12.23
CA VAL A 57 8.55 -7.18 11.52
C VAL A 57 9.46 -7.88 10.51
N LYS A 58 9.45 -9.20 10.48
CA LYS A 58 10.18 -9.98 9.48
C LYS A 58 9.30 -10.24 8.27
N LEU A 59 9.66 -9.66 7.12
CA LEU A 59 8.99 -9.87 5.84
C LEU A 59 9.55 -11.10 5.14
N LYS A 60 8.69 -11.90 4.54
CA LYS A 60 9.04 -13.00 3.63
C LYS A 60 8.93 -12.61 2.17
N GLU A 61 7.81 -11.99 1.80
CA GLU A 61 7.56 -11.61 0.42
C GLU A 61 6.82 -10.27 0.34
N ALA A 62 7.10 -9.51 -0.72
CA ALA A 62 6.29 -8.37 -1.16
C ALA A 62 6.13 -8.43 -2.68
N TYR A 63 4.89 -8.34 -3.17
CA TYR A 63 4.61 -8.37 -4.60
C TYR A 63 3.25 -7.78 -4.93
N LEU A 64 3.02 -7.51 -6.21
CA LEU A 64 1.73 -7.09 -6.72
C LEU A 64 0.99 -8.26 -7.36
N MET A 65 -0.34 -8.29 -7.19
CA MET A 65 -1.22 -9.27 -7.84
C MET A 65 -2.50 -8.63 -8.36
N ASN A 66 -3.17 -9.29 -9.28
CA ASN A 66 -4.47 -8.89 -9.80
C ASN A 66 -5.63 -9.51 -8.98
N LYS A 67 -6.88 -9.20 -9.39
CA LYS A 67 -8.11 -9.73 -8.78
C LYS A 67 -8.22 -11.26 -8.83
N ASP A 68 -7.58 -11.90 -9.81
CA ASP A 68 -7.58 -13.36 -9.99
C ASP A 68 -6.50 -14.05 -9.13
N GLN A 69 -5.89 -13.31 -8.20
CA GLN A 69 -4.82 -13.75 -7.30
C GLN A 69 -3.54 -14.18 -8.04
N LYS A 70 -3.35 -13.71 -9.27
CA LYS A 70 -2.12 -13.96 -10.04
C LYS A 70 -1.14 -12.82 -9.81
N ARG A 71 0.11 -13.18 -9.54
CA ARG A 71 1.21 -12.20 -9.45
C ARG A 71 1.35 -11.47 -10.77
N LEU A 72 1.49 -10.15 -10.71
CA LEU A 72 1.72 -9.34 -11.90
C LEU A 72 3.14 -9.56 -12.43
N THR A 73 3.27 -9.67 -13.75
CA THR A 73 4.55 -9.70 -14.45
C THR A 73 5.03 -8.30 -14.82
N ALA A 74 4.09 -7.38 -15.00
CA ALA A 74 4.32 -5.95 -15.18
C ALA A 74 3.35 -5.20 -14.27
N ASN A 75 3.74 -3.99 -13.84
CA ASN A 75 2.91 -3.14 -12.99
C ASN A 75 1.90 -2.36 -13.84
N GLU A 76 1.06 -3.08 -14.58
CA GLU A 76 0.06 -2.53 -15.50
C GLU A 76 -1.31 -3.10 -15.19
N VAL A 77 -2.32 -2.23 -15.18
CA VAL A 77 -3.73 -2.59 -14.97
C VAL A 77 -4.62 -1.70 -15.82
N LYS A 78 -5.85 -2.13 -16.08
CA LYS A 78 -6.86 -1.33 -16.78
C LYS A 78 -7.61 -0.43 -15.79
N VAL A 79 -8.24 0.63 -16.31
CA VAL A 79 -9.19 1.43 -15.53
C VAL A 79 -10.26 0.52 -14.95
N GLY A 80 -10.55 0.68 -13.65
CA GLY A 80 -11.51 -0.13 -12.90
C GLY A 80 -11.00 -1.48 -12.43
N GLU A 81 -9.80 -1.89 -12.79
CA GLU A 81 -9.19 -3.11 -12.26
C GLU A 81 -8.46 -2.85 -10.94
N TYR A 82 -8.55 -3.84 -10.04
CA TYR A 82 -7.84 -3.81 -8.78
C TYR A 82 -6.40 -4.29 -8.94
N ILE A 83 -5.49 -3.58 -8.29
CA ILE A 83 -4.13 -4.02 -8.02
C ILE A 83 -4.00 -4.21 -6.51
N TYR A 84 -3.41 -5.33 -6.09
CA TYR A 84 -3.22 -5.66 -4.69
C TYR A 84 -1.72 -5.71 -4.38
N LEU A 85 -1.29 -4.92 -3.40
CA LEU A 85 -0.02 -5.15 -2.74
C LEU A 85 -0.20 -6.27 -1.72
N VAL A 86 0.62 -7.28 -1.82
CA VAL A 86 0.69 -8.39 -0.86
C VAL A 86 1.99 -8.29 -0.08
N LEU A 87 1.85 -8.31 1.24
CA LEU A 87 2.96 -8.39 2.19
C LEU A 87 2.80 -9.70 2.97
N VAL A 88 3.72 -10.64 2.77
CA VAL A 88 3.80 -11.89 3.54
C VAL A 88 4.81 -11.71 4.66
N THR A 89 4.35 -11.73 5.90
CA THR A 89 5.19 -11.56 7.09
C THR A 89 5.40 -12.90 7.81
N ASP A 90 6.52 -13.02 8.51
CA ASP A 90 6.85 -14.20 9.31
C ASP A 90 6.52 -13.99 10.79
N THR A 91 7.16 -12.97 11.36
CA THR A 91 7.07 -12.64 12.79
C THR A 91 7.14 -11.14 12.98
N GLY A 92 6.88 -10.68 14.22
CA GLY A 92 7.11 -9.31 14.63
C GLY A 92 5.85 -8.52 14.97
N TRP A 93 4.68 -8.94 14.53
CA TRP A 93 3.43 -8.34 15.03
C TRP A 93 3.16 -8.76 16.46
N THR A 94 2.88 -7.79 17.33
CA THR A 94 2.50 -8.03 18.73
C THR A 94 1.17 -8.79 18.77
N LYS A 95 1.12 -9.82 19.62
CA LYS A 95 -0.09 -10.61 19.83
C LYS A 95 -0.63 -10.37 21.22
N ILE A 96 -1.94 -10.09 21.31
CA ILE A 96 -2.71 -10.05 22.53
C ILE A 96 -3.84 -11.07 22.35
N ASP A 97 -3.91 -12.06 23.22
CA ASP A 97 -4.87 -13.16 23.14
C ASP A 97 -4.89 -13.85 21.76
N GLY A 98 -3.70 -14.04 21.18
CA GLY A 98 -3.51 -14.68 19.88
C GLY A 98 -3.86 -13.82 18.66
N LYS A 99 -4.22 -12.55 18.86
CA LYS A 99 -4.61 -11.61 17.81
C LYS A 99 -3.61 -10.47 17.68
N SER A 100 -3.44 -9.99 16.45
CA SER A 100 -2.65 -8.79 16.14
C SER A 100 -3.56 -7.63 15.75
N TYR A 101 -3.21 -6.43 16.17
CA TYR A 101 -4.00 -5.21 15.96
C TYR A 101 -3.23 -4.29 15.02
N LEU A 102 -3.56 -4.39 13.74
CA LEU A 102 -2.86 -3.67 12.69
C LEU A 102 -3.63 -2.42 12.25
N GLY A 103 -2.89 -1.39 11.85
CA GLY A 103 -3.39 -0.28 11.08
C GLY A 103 -2.76 -0.30 9.69
N ALA A 104 -3.44 0.29 8.71
CA ALA A 104 -2.88 0.47 7.38
C ALA A 104 -3.36 1.77 6.75
N SER A 105 -2.47 2.46 6.04
CA SER A 105 -2.82 3.65 5.26
C SER A 105 -2.33 3.53 3.82
N GLU A 106 -3.05 4.17 2.91
CA GLU A 106 -2.64 4.31 1.53
C GLU A 106 -2.86 5.73 1.02
N LYS A 107 -1.92 6.19 0.19
CA LYS A 107 -2.03 7.43 -0.55
C LYS A 107 -1.63 7.18 -2.00
N ILE A 108 -2.55 7.46 -2.92
CA ILE A 108 -2.31 7.32 -4.36
C ILE A 108 -2.10 8.72 -4.94
N VAL A 109 -0.98 8.90 -5.61
CA VAL A 109 -0.67 10.15 -6.33
C VAL A 109 -0.42 9.86 -7.80
N THR A 110 -0.73 10.83 -8.65
CA THR A 110 -0.35 10.80 -10.07
C THR A 110 1.16 11.01 -10.22
N SER A 111 1.73 10.68 -11.38
CA SER A 111 3.12 11.02 -11.72
C SER A 111 3.42 12.51 -11.64
N LYS A 112 2.40 13.37 -11.68
CA LYS A 112 2.51 14.85 -11.54
C LYS A 112 2.37 15.31 -10.07
N GLY A 113 2.29 14.37 -9.10
CA GLY A 113 2.22 14.67 -7.66
C GLY A 113 0.82 15.01 -7.13
N ARG A 114 -0.24 14.97 -7.96
CA ARG A 114 -1.61 15.22 -7.49
C ARG A 114 -2.14 14.01 -6.71
N THR A 115 -2.59 14.22 -5.48
CA THR A 115 -3.25 13.18 -4.68
C THR A 115 -4.62 12.82 -5.30
N VAL A 116 -4.85 11.53 -5.48
CA VAL A 116 -6.09 10.94 -6.03
C VAL A 116 -6.91 10.30 -4.91
N VAL A 117 -6.24 9.55 -4.03
CA VAL A 117 -6.84 8.86 -2.90
C VAL A 117 -5.93 9.03 -1.69
N GLU A 118 -6.51 9.20 -0.52
CA GLU A 118 -5.80 9.17 0.75
C GLU A 118 -6.71 8.52 1.81
N ALA A 119 -6.24 7.45 2.42
CA ALA A 119 -6.92 6.70 3.47
C ALA A 119 -5.99 6.54 4.67
N GLU A 120 -6.40 7.05 5.84
CA GLU A 120 -5.55 7.12 7.04
C GLU A 120 -5.44 5.79 7.78
N ASP A 121 -6.54 5.04 7.88
CA ASP A 121 -6.56 3.70 8.49
C ASP A 121 -7.61 2.80 7.83
N ILE A 122 -7.15 2.01 6.86
CA ILE A 122 -7.97 1.06 6.10
C ILE A 122 -8.47 -0.09 6.99
N PHE A 123 -7.74 -0.38 8.09
CA PHE A 123 -8.02 -1.49 9.00
C PHE A 123 -8.77 -1.07 10.27
N LYS A 124 -9.34 0.14 10.28
CA LYS A 124 -10.03 0.70 11.45
C LYS A 124 -11.17 -0.18 11.96
N GLU A 125 -11.89 -0.87 11.08
CA GLU A 125 -12.98 -1.78 11.46
C GLU A 125 -12.53 -2.97 12.32
N TYR A 126 -11.25 -3.35 12.24
CA TYR A 126 -10.64 -4.44 13.02
C TYR A 126 -9.96 -3.96 14.30
N GLU A 127 -10.12 -2.70 14.68
CA GLU A 127 -9.44 -2.10 15.84
C GLU A 127 -9.78 -2.80 17.17
N THR A 128 -11.01 -3.33 17.28
CA THR A 128 -11.47 -4.03 18.49
C THR A 128 -11.35 -5.55 18.39
N THR A 129 -11.50 -6.12 17.19
CA THR A 129 -11.49 -7.58 16.98
C THR A 129 -10.11 -8.14 16.71
N GLY A 130 -9.20 -7.32 16.17
CA GLY A 130 -7.88 -7.75 15.73
C GLY A 130 -7.93 -8.77 14.58
N TYR A 131 -6.75 -9.12 14.09
CA TYR A 131 -6.55 -10.14 13.06
C TYR A 131 -6.08 -11.44 13.69
N SER A 132 -6.46 -12.58 13.13
CA SER A 132 -5.83 -13.86 13.44
C SER A 132 -4.33 -13.83 13.08
N ALA A 133 -3.54 -14.75 13.61
CA ALA A 133 -2.13 -14.85 13.26
C ALA A 133 -1.93 -15.13 11.76
N GLU A 134 -2.84 -15.88 11.15
CA GLU A 134 -2.84 -16.20 9.72
C GLU A 134 -3.14 -14.97 8.87
N ASP A 135 -4.20 -14.22 9.20
CA ASP A 135 -4.56 -13.00 8.48
C ASP A 135 -3.49 -11.92 8.62
N ALA A 136 -2.89 -11.76 9.81
CA ALA A 136 -1.81 -10.82 10.05
C ALA A 136 -0.51 -11.21 9.30
N ALA A 137 -0.33 -12.49 8.99
CA ALA A 137 0.81 -12.96 8.20
C ALA A 137 0.64 -12.72 6.69
N PHE A 138 -0.58 -12.46 6.22
CA PHE A 138 -0.90 -12.27 4.80
C PHE A 138 -1.72 -10.99 4.57
N ILE A 139 -1.04 -9.86 4.55
CA ILE A 139 -1.66 -8.54 4.43
C ILE A 139 -1.87 -8.20 2.96
N ARG A 140 -3.07 -7.72 2.63
CA ARG A 140 -3.41 -7.22 1.29
C ARG A 140 -3.92 -5.79 1.37
N LEU A 141 -3.29 -4.90 0.63
CA LEU A 141 -3.77 -3.54 0.39
C LEU A 141 -4.23 -3.44 -1.07
N SER A 142 -5.33 -2.73 -1.33
CA SER A 142 -5.93 -2.69 -2.65
C SER A 142 -6.05 -1.27 -3.18
N ALA A 143 -5.55 -1.03 -4.38
CA ALA A 143 -5.73 0.20 -5.12
C ALA A 143 -6.57 -0.04 -6.38
N VAL A 144 -7.42 0.92 -6.72
CA VAL A 144 -8.19 0.94 -7.97
C VAL A 144 -8.31 2.38 -8.46
N ILE A 145 -8.08 2.57 -9.77
CA ILE A 145 -8.34 3.84 -10.46
C ILE A 145 -9.58 3.64 -11.31
N THR A 146 -10.68 4.27 -10.91
CA THR A 146 -11.97 4.16 -11.61
C THR A 146 -12.13 5.15 -12.75
N GLN A 147 -11.31 6.21 -12.74
CA GLN A 147 -11.28 7.23 -13.78
C GLN A 147 -9.87 7.77 -13.90
N ALA A 148 -9.29 7.70 -15.09
CA ALA A 148 -8.02 8.35 -15.40
C ALA A 148 -8.28 9.63 -16.21
N ASP A 149 -7.63 10.73 -15.83
CA ASP A 149 -7.63 11.94 -16.65
C ASP A 149 -6.83 11.70 -17.93
N ASN A 150 -7.23 12.31 -19.03
CA ASN A 150 -6.50 12.22 -20.30
C ASN A 150 -5.00 12.57 -20.10
N GLY A 151 -4.13 11.61 -20.41
CA GLY A 151 -2.68 11.76 -20.30
C GLY A 151 -2.07 11.49 -18.92
N VAL A 152 -2.85 10.98 -17.96
CA VAL A 152 -2.33 10.44 -16.69
C VAL A 152 -2.39 8.93 -16.74
N GLU A 153 -1.25 8.31 -16.99
CA GLU A 153 -1.13 6.86 -17.12
C GLU A 153 -0.41 6.23 -15.91
N ASN A 154 0.39 7.01 -15.17
CA ASN A 154 1.26 6.51 -14.13
C ASN A 154 0.84 7.01 -12.75
N PHE A 155 0.84 6.10 -11.79
CA PHE A 155 0.47 6.33 -10.40
C PHE A 155 1.54 5.80 -9.46
N VAL A 156 1.69 6.47 -8.32
CA VAL A 156 2.52 6.02 -7.20
C VAL A 156 1.59 5.80 -6.01
N VAL A 157 1.66 4.62 -5.42
CA VAL A 157 0.97 4.29 -4.18
C VAL A 157 1.99 4.31 -3.05
N HIS A 158 1.79 5.18 -2.08
CA HIS A 158 2.48 5.15 -0.81
C HIS A 158 1.63 4.36 0.16
N PHE A 159 2.22 3.48 0.92
CA PHE A 159 1.53 2.67 1.90
C PHE A 159 2.29 2.59 3.22
N ARG A 160 1.55 2.30 4.27
CA ARG A 160 2.09 2.03 5.59
C ARG A 160 1.22 0.99 6.28
N VAL A 161 1.83 -0.01 6.90
CA VAL A 161 1.19 -0.96 7.81
C VAL A 161 1.93 -0.91 9.13
N TRP A 162 1.20 -0.77 10.23
CA TRP A 162 1.82 -0.66 11.55
C TRP A 162 1.10 -1.52 12.59
N ASP A 163 1.84 -1.89 13.60
CA ASP A 163 1.31 -2.55 14.78
C ASP A 163 0.75 -1.50 15.75
N LYS A 164 -0.56 -1.54 16.03
CA LYS A 164 -1.21 -0.62 17.01
C LYS A 164 -0.85 -0.93 18.46
N LYS A 165 -0.20 -2.07 18.73
CA LYS A 165 0.14 -2.55 20.08
C LYS A 165 1.63 -2.80 20.25
N GLY A 166 2.44 -2.57 19.23
CA GLY A 166 3.87 -2.82 19.25
C GLY A 166 4.66 -1.92 18.29
N PRO A 167 5.97 -2.14 18.16
CA PRO A 167 6.84 -1.31 17.34
C PRO A 167 6.91 -1.72 15.87
N GLY A 168 6.18 -2.76 15.47
CA GLY A 168 6.24 -3.30 14.11
C GLY A 168 5.69 -2.32 13.07
N GLU A 169 6.46 -2.06 12.02
CA GLU A 169 6.06 -1.20 10.92
C GLU A 169 6.69 -1.66 9.60
N ILE A 170 5.89 -1.60 8.53
CA ILE A 170 6.34 -1.70 7.15
C ILE A 170 5.69 -0.55 6.39
N LYS A 171 6.49 0.26 5.70
CA LYS A 171 6.01 1.32 4.83
C LYS A 171 6.78 1.29 3.51
N GLY A 172 6.23 1.93 2.50
CA GLY A 172 6.89 1.96 1.22
C GLY A 172 6.06 2.56 0.13
N LYS A 173 6.45 2.25 -1.09
CA LYS A 173 5.73 2.67 -2.28
C LYS A 173 5.90 1.67 -3.41
N TYR A 174 4.96 1.68 -4.33
CA TYR A 174 5.08 1.02 -5.62
C TYR A 174 4.47 1.91 -6.72
N ARG A 175 4.82 1.59 -7.95
CA ARG A 175 4.30 2.32 -9.13
C ARG A 175 3.52 1.37 -10.00
N PHE A 176 2.47 1.88 -10.63
CA PHE A 176 1.76 1.15 -11.66
C PHE A 176 1.29 2.08 -12.77
N LYS A 177 1.00 1.49 -13.91
CA LYS A 177 0.52 2.17 -15.11
C LYS A 177 -0.89 1.72 -15.44
N ILE A 178 -1.74 2.67 -15.87
CA ILE A 178 -3.01 2.36 -16.53
C ILE A 178 -2.74 2.11 -18.00
N VAL A 179 -3.25 1.00 -18.50
CA VAL A 179 -3.21 0.59 -19.91
C VAL A 179 -4.63 0.41 -20.44
N ASP A 180 -4.80 0.50 -21.76
CA ASP A 180 -6.08 0.32 -22.47
C ASP A 180 -6.59 -1.15 -22.46
#